data_a0cf61931b705fca1b8017e9c661564e
#
_entry.id   a0cf61931b705fca1b8017e9c661564e
#
_cell.length_a   1.000
_cell.length_b   1.000
_cell.length_c   1.000
_cell.angle_alpha   90.00
_cell.angle_beta   90.00
_cell.angle_gamma   90.00
#
_symmetry.space_group_name_H-M   'P 1'
#
loop_
_entity.id
_entity.type
_entity.pdbx_description
1 polymer ?
#
loop_
_entity_poly.entity_id
_entity_poly.type
_entity_poly.pdbx_seq_one_letter_code
_entity_poly.pdbx_strand_id
1 'polypeptide(L)'
;MLNTQVTNISYTDDGVVIHNKDGSCVSAAYAICTFSVGVLQNNVIGFEPELPVWKQTAIQKFSMGTYTKIFLQFNETFWPEGTQYFLYASPTKRGYFPVFQSLSTEGFMPGSNIIFVTVVADESYRVEQQTDEQTKDEVMDVLRQMYPNITIPEPTAFMYPRWTKTPWAYGSYSNWPAGTTLEMHQNLRANAGRLWFAGEATSAAYFGFLHGAWFEGREAGAQIAGVMHNECVKLYGEKEICGTRPHYDKLYGTSPLEHYDLLNGWAVSSLE
;
A
#
# COMPACT_ATOMS: atom_id res chain seq x y z
N MET A 1 -17.96 -0.05 -10.25
CA MET A 1 -18.62 -1.34 -9.94
C MET A 1 -18.13 -1.79 -8.59
N LEU A 2 -19.01 -2.24 -7.71
CA LEU A 2 -18.65 -2.82 -6.40
C LEU A 2 -18.83 -4.34 -6.46
N ASN A 3 -18.15 -5.06 -5.56
CA ASN A 3 -18.17 -6.54 -5.50
C ASN A 3 -17.78 -7.20 -6.82
N THR A 4 -16.88 -6.57 -7.58
CA THR A 4 -16.45 -7.01 -8.89
C THR A 4 -14.98 -7.40 -8.81
N GLN A 5 -14.67 -8.66 -9.08
CA GLN A 5 -13.30 -9.17 -9.09
C GLN A 5 -12.78 -9.24 -10.52
N VAL A 6 -11.72 -8.49 -10.81
CA VAL A 6 -11.00 -8.56 -12.08
C VAL A 6 -10.20 -9.85 -12.12
N THR A 7 -10.22 -10.54 -13.26
CA THR A 7 -9.47 -11.80 -13.49
C THR A 7 -8.46 -11.69 -14.62
N ASN A 8 -8.72 -10.86 -15.61
CA ASN A 8 -7.81 -10.65 -16.74
C ASN A 8 -7.92 -9.22 -17.27
N ILE A 9 -6.84 -8.69 -17.79
CA ILE A 9 -6.78 -7.40 -18.49
C ILE A 9 -6.11 -7.61 -19.84
N SER A 10 -6.88 -7.43 -20.91
CA SER A 10 -6.35 -7.40 -22.27
C SER A 10 -6.09 -5.97 -22.69
N TYR A 11 -4.92 -5.68 -23.25
CA TYR A 11 -4.54 -4.32 -23.65
C TYR A 11 -3.81 -4.31 -25.00
N THR A 12 -4.12 -3.30 -25.80
CA THR A 12 -3.54 -3.08 -27.14
C THR A 12 -3.24 -1.59 -27.32
N ASP A 13 -2.77 -1.22 -28.50
CA ASP A 13 -2.64 0.20 -28.88
C ASP A 13 -4.00 0.88 -29.12
N ASP A 14 -5.09 0.11 -29.26
CA ASP A 14 -6.42 0.64 -29.51
C ASP A 14 -7.27 0.81 -28.24
N GLY A 15 -6.98 0.05 -27.17
CA GLY A 15 -7.74 0.11 -25.94
C GLY A 15 -7.40 -0.97 -24.93
N VAL A 16 -8.22 -1.02 -23.89
CA VAL A 16 -8.09 -1.99 -22.78
C VAL A 16 -9.46 -2.63 -22.54
N VAL A 17 -9.46 -3.95 -22.32
CA VAL A 17 -10.64 -4.72 -21.90
C VAL A 17 -10.33 -5.40 -20.57
N ILE A 18 -11.17 -5.12 -19.59
CA ILE A 18 -11.07 -5.67 -18.22
C ILE A 18 -12.12 -6.77 -18.09
N HIS A 19 -11.69 -7.99 -17.82
CA HIS A 19 -12.56 -9.14 -17.64
C HIS A 19 -12.76 -9.44 -16.15
N ASN A 20 -14.00 -9.67 -15.77
CA ASN A 20 -14.41 -9.92 -14.40
C ASN A 20 -14.78 -11.40 -14.19
N LYS A 21 -14.70 -11.84 -12.95
CA LYS A 21 -14.99 -13.21 -12.54
C LYS A 21 -16.43 -13.64 -12.83
N ASP A 22 -17.36 -12.72 -12.84
CA ASP A 22 -18.78 -12.96 -13.16
C ASP A 22 -19.09 -13.06 -14.67
N GLY A 23 -18.04 -12.96 -15.50
CA GLY A 23 -18.15 -13.01 -16.96
C GLY A 23 -18.43 -11.65 -17.60
N SER A 24 -18.66 -10.60 -16.83
CA SER A 24 -18.79 -9.24 -17.36
C SER A 24 -17.43 -8.69 -17.80
N CYS A 25 -17.45 -7.70 -18.68
CA CYS A 25 -16.24 -6.98 -19.09
C CYS A 25 -16.49 -5.47 -19.19
N VAL A 26 -15.40 -4.71 -19.08
CA VAL A 26 -15.39 -3.25 -19.27
C VAL A 26 -14.34 -2.93 -20.33
N SER A 27 -14.78 -2.23 -21.39
CA SER A 27 -13.88 -1.74 -22.44
C SER A 27 -13.68 -0.24 -22.31
N ALA A 28 -12.45 0.21 -22.47
CA ALA A 28 -12.08 1.63 -22.40
C ALA A 28 -10.90 1.95 -23.32
N ALA A 29 -10.76 3.22 -23.70
CA ALA A 29 -9.60 3.69 -24.45
C ALA A 29 -8.30 3.59 -23.64
N TYR A 30 -8.37 3.78 -22.32
CA TYR A 30 -7.27 3.69 -21.37
C TYR A 30 -7.76 3.06 -20.07
N ALA A 31 -6.87 2.42 -19.32
CA ALA A 31 -7.13 1.97 -17.96
C ALA A 31 -5.95 2.32 -17.05
N ILE A 32 -6.25 2.58 -15.77
CA ILE A 32 -5.25 2.76 -14.72
C ILE A 32 -5.36 1.55 -13.78
N CYS A 33 -4.32 0.73 -13.77
CA CYS A 33 -4.15 -0.37 -12.83
C CYS A 33 -3.63 0.18 -11.50
N THR A 34 -4.43 0.07 -10.45
CA THR A 34 -4.08 0.51 -9.09
C THR A 34 -3.94 -0.66 -8.11
N PHE A 35 -3.68 -1.86 -8.62
CA PHE A 35 -3.45 -3.02 -7.79
C PHE A 35 -2.19 -2.84 -6.93
N SER A 36 -2.23 -3.39 -5.71
CA SER A 36 -1.01 -3.44 -4.90
C SER A 36 0.09 -4.25 -5.59
N VAL A 37 1.34 -3.98 -5.23
CA VAL A 37 2.47 -4.80 -5.69
C VAL A 37 2.24 -6.28 -5.34
N GLY A 38 1.66 -6.54 -4.16
CA GLY A 38 1.33 -7.91 -3.73
C GLY A 38 0.37 -8.62 -4.67
N VAL A 39 -0.65 -7.95 -5.17
CA VAL A 39 -1.57 -8.51 -6.18
C VAL A 39 -0.84 -8.80 -7.49
N LEU A 40 0.00 -7.88 -7.95
CA LEU A 40 0.77 -8.04 -9.18
C LEU A 40 1.80 -9.18 -9.09
N GLN A 41 2.37 -9.42 -7.90
CA GLN A 41 3.37 -10.47 -7.65
C GLN A 41 2.75 -11.87 -7.53
N ASN A 42 1.51 -11.98 -7.10
CA ASN A 42 0.87 -13.27 -6.84
C ASN A 42 0.18 -13.90 -8.07
N ASN A 43 0.30 -13.28 -9.26
CA ASN A 43 -0.26 -13.78 -10.52
C ASN A 43 -1.77 -14.14 -10.45
N VAL A 44 -2.51 -13.39 -9.64
CA VAL A 44 -3.96 -13.59 -9.49
C VAL A 44 -4.77 -12.88 -10.57
N ILE A 45 -4.11 -12.05 -11.36
CA ILE A 45 -4.65 -11.33 -12.52
C ILE A 45 -3.85 -11.73 -13.76
N GLY A 46 -4.54 -12.16 -14.81
CA GLY A 46 -3.94 -12.37 -16.14
C GLY A 46 -3.74 -11.03 -16.88
N PHE A 47 -2.71 -10.97 -17.70
CA PHE A 47 -2.49 -9.86 -18.63
C PHE A 47 -2.31 -10.43 -20.04
N GLU A 48 -2.96 -9.82 -21.03
CA GLU A 48 -2.89 -10.25 -22.42
C GLU A 48 -2.69 -9.04 -23.35
N PRO A 49 -1.52 -8.92 -24.01
CA PRO A 49 -0.35 -9.79 -23.87
C PRO A 49 0.21 -9.78 -22.45
N GLU A 50 1.09 -10.72 -22.11
CA GLU A 50 1.84 -10.66 -20.85
C GLU A 50 2.52 -9.31 -20.68
N LEU A 51 2.63 -8.82 -19.45
CA LEU A 51 3.35 -7.58 -19.18
C LEU A 51 4.80 -7.71 -19.69
N PRO A 52 5.38 -6.65 -20.27
CA PRO A 52 6.76 -6.70 -20.76
C PRO A 52 7.73 -7.14 -19.64
N VAL A 53 8.79 -7.85 -20.02
CA VAL A 53 9.80 -8.39 -19.09
C VAL A 53 10.36 -7.32 -18.15
N TRP A 54 10.63 -6.12 -18.65
CA TRP A 54 11.11 -5.00 -17.82
C TRP A 54 10.10 -4.60 -16.72
N LYS A 55 8.80 -4.67 -17.02
CA LYS A 55 7.70 -4.40 -16.06
C LYS A 55 7.58 -5.53 -15.02
N GLN A 56 7.59 -6.77 -15.47
CA GLN A 56 7.57 -7.94 -14.58
C GLN A 56 8.77 -7.94 -13.64
N THR A 57 9.97 -7.64 -14.17
CA THR A 57 11.19 -7.51 -13.36
C THR A 57 11.04 -6.40 -12.31
N ALA A 58 10.52 -5.24 -12.68
CA ALA A 58 10.29 -4.15 -11.74
C ALA A 58 9.30 -4.57 -10.63
N ILE A 59 8.17 -5.18 -10.98
CA ILE A 59 7.17 -5.66 -10.01
C ILE A 59 7.83 -6.61 -8.98
N GLN A 60 8.69 -7.52 -9.41
CA GLN A 60 9.36 -8.49 -8.54
C GLN A 60 10.47 -7.91 -7.65
N LYS A 61 10.92 -6.67 -7.91
CA LYS A 61 11.99 -6.02 -7.13
C LYS A 61 11.49 -5.27 -5.90
N PHE A 62 10.22 -5.00 -5.81
CA PHE A 62 9.61 -4.41 -4.61
C PHE A 62 9.13 -5.51 -3.67
N SER A 63 8.92 -5.16 -2.41
CA SER A 63 8.32 -6.06 -1.43
C SER A 63 7.06 -5.44 -0.85
N MET A 64 6.15 -6.28 -0.36
CA MET A 64 5.07 -5.82 0.51
C MET A 64 5.54 -5.90 1.96
N GLY A 65 5.43 -4.79 2.67
CA GLY A 65 5.61 -4.76 4.11
C GLY A 65 4.49 -5.52 4.83
N THR A 66 4.82 -6.03 6.01
CA THR A 66 3.84 -6.57 6.93
C THR A 66 3.78 -5.69 8.17
N TYR A 67 2.59 -5.16 8.41
CA TYR A 67 2.35 -4.19 9.48
C TYR A 67 0.92 -4.37 9.97
N THR A 68 0.77 -5.07 11.09
CA THR A 68 -0.54 -5.43 11.61
C THR A 68 -0.83 -4.64 12.89
N LYS A 69 -1.97 -3.96 12.90
CA LYS A 69 -2.52 -3.31 14.09
C LYS A 69 -3.62 -4.18 14.64
N ILE A 70 -3.50 -4.57 15.91
CA ILE A 70 -4.44 -5.41 16.63
C ILE A 70 -5.19 -4.52 17.60
N PHE A 71 -6.49 -4.33 17.38
CA PHE A 71 -7.34 -3.42 18.12
C PHE A 71 -8.13 -4.15 19.19
N LEU A 72 -8.17 -3.57 20.39
CA LEU A 72 -8.98 -4.02 21.51
C LEU A 72 -9.80 -2.83 22.03
N GLN A 73 -11.08 -3.04 22.24
CA GLN A 73 -11.96 -2.07 22.90
C GLN A 73 -12.38 -2.60 24.27
N PHE A 74 -12.43 -1.73 25.25
CA PHE A 74 -12.80 -2.07 26.62
C PHE A 74 -13.99 -1.23 27.09
N ASN A 75 -14.63 -1.61 28.19
CA ASN A 75 -15.68 -0.80 28.82
C ASN A 75 -15.13 0.49 29.44
N GLU A 76 -13.87 0.45 29.88
CA GLU A 76 -13.19 1.57 30.51
C GLU A 76 -11.69 1.53 30.19
N THR A 77 -11.00 2.65 30.29
CA THR A 77 -9.54 2.71 30.19
C THR A 77 -8.91 2.29 31.52
N PHE A 78 -7.96 1.35 31.49
CA PHE A 78 -7.13 0.97 32.65
C PHE A 78 -5.68 1.46 32.50
N TRP A 79 -5.33 2.01 31.36
CA TRP A 79 -4.03 2.63 31.10
C TRP A 79 -4.07 4.13 31.45
N PRO A 80 -2.90 4.79 31.68
CA PRO A 80 -2.84 6.18 32.03
C PRO A 80 -3.48 7.10 30.98
N GLU A 81 -4.41 7.94 31.42
CA GLU A 81 -5.00 8.98 30.57
C GLU A 81 -3.95 9.99 30.11
N GLY A 82 -4.15 10.54 28.93
CA GLY A 82 -3.21 11.52 28.34
C GLY A 82 -1.91 10.92 27.77
N THR A 83 -1.67 9.63 27.97
CA THR A 83 -0.52 8.93 27.38
C THR A 83 -0.94 8.21 26.11
N GLN A 84 -0.30 8.57 25.01
CA GLN A 84 -0.63 8.00 23.70
C GLN A 84 0.05 6.66 23.47
N TYR A 85 1.32 6.50 23.83
CA TYR A 85 2.12 5.32 23.54
C TYR A 85 2.61 4.61 24.81
N PHE A 86 2.59 3.28 24.77
CA PHE A 86 3.12 2.41 25.80
C PHE A 86 4.04 1.39 25.15
N LEU A 87 5.19 1.14 25.77
CA LEU A 87 6.18 0.21 25.25
C LEU A 87 6.24 -1.03 26.12
N TYR A 88 6.28 -2.18 25.49
CA TYR A 88 6.53 -3.45 26.14
C TYR A 88 7.83 -4.06 25.62
N ALA A 89 8.73 -4.42 26.53
CA ALA A 89 9.95 -5.13 26.23
C ALA A 89 9.83 -6.57 26.71
N SER A 90 9.55 -7.48 25.79
CA SER A 90 9.48 -8.90 26.13
C SER A 90 10.86 -9.40 26.62
N PRO A 91 10.93 -10.10 27.74
CA PRO A 91 12.21 -10.62 28.27
C PRO A 91 12.78 -11.76 27.42
N THR A 92 11.97 -12.38 26.57
CA THR A 92 12.36 -13.61 25.86
C THR A 92 12.30 -13.47 24.34
N LYS A 93 11.51 -12.54 23.79
CA LYS A 93 11.30 -12.45 22.35
C LYS A 93 11.31 -11.00 21.87
N ARG A 94 12.33 -10.62 21.12
CA ARG A 94 12.42 -9.30 20.50
C ARG A 94 11.25 -9.06 19.53
N GLY A 95 10.63 -7.87 19.63
CA GLY A 95 9.54 -7.46 18.74
C GLY A 95 8.17 -8.09 19.06
N TYR A 96 8.04 -8.81 20.17
CA TYR A 96 6.80 -9.41 20.62
C TYR A 96 5.88 -8.35 21.23
N PHE A 97 4.84 -7.97 20.52
CA PHE A 97 3.86 -6.93 20.87
C PHE A 97 4.47 -5.65 21.48
N PRO A 98 5.40 -4.97 20.78
CA PRO A 98 6.31 -4.02 21.43
C PRO A 98 5.72 -2.64 21.67
N VAL A 99 4.73 -2.20 20.87
CA VAL A 99 4.23 -0.82 20.89
C VAL A 99 2.70 -0.81 20.92
N PHE A 100 2.17 -0.33 22.01
CA PHE A 100 0.74 -0.07 22.19
C PHE A 100 0.44 1.41 21.99
N GLN A 101 -0.71 1.73 21.41
CA GLN A 101 -1.19 3.09 21.22
C GLN A 101 -2.64 3.21 21.66
N SER A 102 -2.92 4.20 22.52
CA SER A 102 -4.29 4.57 22.90
C SER A 102 -4.92 5.45 21.83
N LEU A 103 -6.13 5.10 21.42
CA LEU A 103 -7.00 6.00 20.63
C LEU A 103 -7.90 6.86 21.49
N SER A 104 -7.97 6.63 22.80
CA SER A 104 -8.79 7.43 23.73
C SER A 104 -8.18 8.79 24.08
N THR A 105 -7.00 9.12 23.59
CA THR A 105 -6.34 10.41 23.79
C THR A 105 -6.99 11.53 22.98
N GLU A 106 -6.86 12.76 23.48
CA GLU A 106 -7.31 13.96 22.78
C GLU A 106 -6.69 14.04 21.37
N GLY A 107 -7.46 14.47 20.39
CA GLY A 107 -7.03 14.56 18.99
C GLY A 107 -7.21 13.26 18.18
N PHE A 108 -7.59 12.15 18.82
CA PHE A 108 -7.95 10.90 18.15
C PHE A 108 -9.44 10.57 18.34
N MET A 109 -9.76 9.63 19.22
CA MET A 109 -11.12 9.16 19.49
C MET A 109 -11.38 9.15 21.00
N PRO A 110 -11.44 10.31 21.68
CA PRO A 110 -11.62 10.38 23.12
C PRO A 110 -12.90 9.65 23.56
N GLY A 111 -12.79 8.87 24.64
CA GLY A 111 -13.90 8.06 25.14
C GLY A 111 -14.16 6.76 24.38
N SER A 112 -13.38 6.43 23.37
CA SER A 112 -13.52 5.17 22.62
C SER A 112 -13.11 3.94 23.42
N ASN A 113 -12.25 4.09 24.42
CA ASN A 113 -11.62 3.01 25.19
C ASN A 113 -10.93 1.96 24.30
N ILE A 114 -10.35 2.44 23.19
CA ILE A 114 -9.63 1.61 22.23
C ILE A 114 -8.14 1.78 22.44
N ILE A 115 -7.45 0.65 22.54
CA ILE A 115 -6.00 0.54 22.44
C ILE A 115 -5.67 -0.44 21.31
N PHE A 116 -4.59 -0.21 20.60
CA PHE A 116 -4.09 -1.20 19.65
C PHE A 116 -2.60 -1.43 19.85
N VAL A 117 -2.15 -2.62 19.51
CA VAL A 117 -0.74 -2.96 19.45
C VAL A 117 -0.30 -3.17 18.00
N THR A 118 0.90 -2.70 17.69
CA THR A 118 1.49 -2.84 16.37
C THR A 118 2.55 -3.94 16.39
N VAL A 119 2.47 -4.84 15.42
CA VAL A 119 3.48 -5.86 15.12
C VAL A 119 3.91 -5.76 13.65
N VAL A 120 5.17 -6.09 13.38
CA VAL A 120 5.76 -5.96 12.05
C VAL A 120 6.58 -7.21 11.68
N ALA A 121 6.90 -7.34 10.40
CA ALA A 121 7.77 -8.40 9.86
C ALA A 121 7.31 -9.80 10.32
N ASP A 122 8.22 -10.64 10.80
CA ASP A 122 7.95 -12.04 11.16
C ASP A 122 6.85 -12.17 12.22
N GLU A 123 6.76 -11.22 13.15
CA GLU A 123 5.71 -11.22 14.17
C GLU A 123 4.33 -10.91 13.57
N SER A 124 4.25 -10.02 12.60
CA SER A 124 3.03 -9.75 11.85
C SER A 124 2.59 -10.98 11.05
N TYR A 125 3.51 -11.62 10.32
CA TYR A 125 3.21 -12.89 9.62
C TYR A 125 2.68 -13.95 10.58
N ARG A 126 3.31 -14.09 11.74
CA ARG A 126 2.91 -15.07 12.76
C ARG A 126 1.47 -14.83 13.24
N VAL A 127 1.15 -13.62 13.67
CA VAL A 127 -0.19 -13.32 14.20
C VAL A 127 -1.28 -13.41 13.12
N GLU A 128 -0.97 -13.09 11.88
CA GLU A 128 -1.93 -13.23 10.79
C GLU A 128 -2.28 -14.69 10.46
N GLN A 129 -1.47 -15.67 10.93
CA GLN A 129 -1.79 -17.11 10.80
C GLN A 129 -2.63 -17.65 11.96
N GLN A 130 -2.76 -16.92 13.07
CA GLN A 130 -3.48 -17.34 14.25
C GLN A 130 -4.99 -17.12 14.15
N THR A 131 -5.74 -17.77 15.04
CA THR A 131 -7.15 -17.42 15.28
C THR A 131 -7.24 -16.11 16.07
N ASP A 132 -8.43 -15.49 16.09
CA ASP A 132 -8.65 -14.26 16.87
C ASP A 132 -8.47 -14.52 18.37
N GLU A 133 -8.92 -15.66 18.87
CA GLU A 133 -8.77 -16.08 20.26
C GLU A 133 -7.29 -16.19 20.63
N GLN A 134 -6.48 -16.90 19.83
CA GLN A 134 -5.06 -17.06 20.10
C GLN A 134 -4.33 -15.73 20.18
N THR A 135 -4.59 -14.84 19.22
CA THR A 135 -3.94 -13.51 19.18
C THR A 135 -4.44 -12.64 20.33
N LYS A 136 -5.75 -12.69 20.65
CA LYS A 136 -6.33 -11.97 21.78
C LYS A 136 -5.69 -12.42 23.09
N ASP A 137 -5.61 -13.71 23.34
CA ASP A 137 -5.05 -14.25 24.57
C ASP A 137 -3.59 -13.82 24.78
N GLU A 138 -2.77 -13.87 23.72
CA GLU A 138 -1.38 -13.42 23.79
C GLU A 138 -1.28 -11.91 24.10
N VAL A 139 -2.11 -11.07 23.46
CA VAL A 139 -2.11 -9.62 23.73
C VAL A 139 -2.58 -9.33 25.14
N MET A 140 -3.63 -10.03 25.61
CA MET A 140 -4.14 -9.89 26.98
C MET A 140 -3.08 -10.30 28.02
N ASP A 141 -2.29 -11.35 27.76
CA ASP A 141 -1.20 -11.75 28.63
C ASP A 141 -0.10 -10.68 28.71
N VAL A 142 0.20 -10.01 27.60
CA VAL A 142 1.13 -8.88 27.58
C VAL A 142 0.56 -7.71 28.40
N LEU A 143 -0.71 -7.37 28.23
CA LEU A 143 -1.34 -6.30 29.01
C LEU A 143 -1.34 -6.61 30.51
N ARG A 144 -1.60 -7.86 30.93
CA ARG A 144 -1.48 -8.30 32.33
C ARG A 144 -0.06 -8.15 32.88
N GLN A 145 0.96 -8.43 32.05
CA GLN A 145 2.36 -8.21 32.43
C GLN A 145 2.72 -6.72 32.53
N MET A 146 2.17 -5.87 31.66
CA MET A 146 2.40 -4.42 31.71
C MET A 146 1.73 -3.77 32.92
N TYR A 147 0.60 -4.30 33.38
CA TYR A 147 -0.21 -3.75 34.46
C TYR A 147 -0.47 -4.79 35.55
N PRO A 148 0.57 -5.27 36.27
CA PRO A 148 0.42 -6.41 37.19
C PRO A 148 -0.46 -6.13 38.43
N ASN A 149 -0.69 -4.86 38.74
CA ASN A 149 -1.49 -4.43 39.89
C ASN A 149 -2.96 -4.08 39.53
N ILE A 150 -3.34 -4.31 38.27
CA ILE A 150 -4.68 -4.00 37.77
C ILE A 150 -5.32 -5.28 37.24
N THR A 151 -6.55 -5.52 37.59
CA THR A 151 -7.36 -6.56 36.95
C THR A 151 -7.79 -6.06 35.59
N ILE A 152 -7.16 -6.58 34.50
CA ILE A 152 -7.49 -6.20 33.14
C ILE A 152 -8.86 -6.82 32.78
N PRO A 153 -9.86 -6.02 32.39
CA PRO A 153 -11.15 -6.54 31.94
C PRO A 153 -11.01 -7.25 30.58
N GLU A 154 -11.95 -8.12 30.26
CA GLU A 154 -12.02 -8.68 28.91
C GLU A 154 -12.43 -7.59 27.90
N PRO A 155 -11.85 -7.58 26.70
CA PRO A 155 -12.22 -6.63 25.68
C PRO A 155 -13.65 -6.88 25.18
N THR A 156 -14.40 -5.81 24.98
CA THR A 156 -15.76 -5.84 24.43
C THR A 156 -15.78 -6.01 22.91
N ALA A 157 -14.69 -5.63 22.26
CA ALA A 157 -14.46 -5.88 20.84
C ALA A 157 -12.98 -6.13 20.56
N PHE A 158 -12.72 -6.97 19.59
CA PHE A 158 -11.40 -7.36 19.15
C PHE A 158 -11.39 -7.47 17.62
N MET A 159 -10.38 -6.91 16.98
CA MET A 159 -10.20 -7.10 15.53
C MET A 159 -8.78 -6.77 15.08
N TYR A 160 -8.34 -7.43 14.04
CA TYR A 160 -7.16 -7.02 13.27
C TYR A 160 -7.27 -7.48 11.82
N PRO A 161 -6.73 -6.71 10.87
CA PRO A 161 -6.67 -7.13 9.48
C PRO A 161 -5.57 -8.18 9.30
N ARG A 162 -5.80 -9.11 8.37
CA ARG A 162 -4.81 -10.07 7.90
C ARG A 162 -4.40 -9.70 6.49
N TRP A 163 -3.62 -8.62 6.39
CA TRP A 163 -3.27 -8.01 5.10
C TRP A 163 -2.60 -8.97 4.14
N THR A 164 -1.75 -9.87 4.62
CA THR A 164 -1.06 -10.86 3.79
C THR A 164 -1.99 -11.92 3.20
N LYS A 165 -3.14 -12.14 3.85
CA LYS A 165 -4.20 -13.07 3.42
C LYS A 165 -5.32 -12.40 2.64
N THR A 166 -5.32 -11.09 2.60
CA THR A 166 -6.34 -10.31 1.91
C THR A 166 -6.11 -10.35 0.40
N PRO A 167 -7.01 -10.96 -0.41
CA PRO A 167 -6.74 -11.26 -1.82
C PRO A 167 -6.65 -10.04 -2.74
N TRP A 168 -7.00 -8.87 -2.26
CA TRP A 168 -6.85 -7.60 -2.98
C TRP A 168 -5.70 -6.74 -2.45
N ALA A 169 -4.85 -7.26 -1.55
CA ALA A 169 -3.73 -6.55 -0.97
C ALA A 169 -2.43 -7.36 -0.97
N TYR A 170 -2.43 -8.57 -0.40
CA TYR A 170 -1.27 -9.44 -0.20
C TYR A 170 -0.11 -8.75 0.52
N GLY A 171 -0.42 -7.96 1.55
CA GLY A 171 0.51 -7.19 2.36
C GLY A 171 -0.08 -5.85 2.78
N SER A 172 0.61 -5.12 3.63
CA SER A 172 0.09 -3.87 4.21
C SER A 172 0.34 -2.66 3.30
N TYR A 173 1.54 -2.54 2.78
CA TYR A 173 1.99 -1.46 1.88
C TYR A 173 3.29 -1.86 1.18
N SER A 174 3.63 -1.16 0.09
CA SER A 174 4.88 -1.42 -0.63
C SER A 174 6.10 -0.90 0.13
N ASN A 175 7.21 -1.57 -0.06
CA ASN A 175 8.49 -1.19 0.51
C ASN A 175 9.62 -1.36 -0.52
N TRP A 176 10.66 -0.55 -0.36
CA TRP A 176 11.86 -0.59 -1.18
C TRP A 176 12.93 -1.41 -0.47
N PRO A 177 13.22 -2.63 -0.91
CA PRO A 177 14.34 -3.40 -0.39
C PRO A 177 15.67 -2.70 -0.66
N ALA A 178 16.69 -3.05 0.11
CA ALA A 178 18.05 -2.60 -0.16
C ALA A 178 18.45 -2.98 -1.60
N GLY A 179 19.00 -2.03 -2.33
CA GLY A 179 19.37 -2.20 -3.74
C GLY A 179 18.26 -1.86 -4.74
N THR A 180 17.09 -1.36 -4.30
CA THR A 180 16.10 -0.78 -5.20
C THR A 180 16.68 0.46 -5.88
N THR A 181 16.52 0.55 -7.20
CA THR A 181 17.04 1.64 -8.03
C THR A 181 15.91 2.50 -8.60
N LEU A 182 16.26 3.70 -9.05
CA LEU A 182 15.34 4.59 -9.77
C LEU A 182 14.77 3.93 -11.02
N GLU A 183 15.59 3.18 -11.75
CA GLU A 183 15.14 2.42 -12.91
C GLU A 183 14.01 1.46 -12.55
N MET A 184 14.17 0.68 -11.47
CA MET A 184 13.14 -0.26 -11.03
C MET A 184 11.85 0.46 -10.69
N HIS A 185 11.94 1.58 -9.99
CA HIS A 185 10.78 2.40 -9.66
C HIS A 185 10.11 2.99 -10.90
N GLN A 186 10.90 3.58 -11.80
CA GLN A 186 10.41 4.12 -13.06
C GLN A 186 9.68 3.03 -13.88
N ASN A 187 10.26 1.84 -13.96
CA ASN A 187 9.68 0.72 -14.67
C ASN A 187 8.44 0.14 -14.00
N LEU A 188 8.35 0.22 -12.66
CA LEU A 188 7.10 -0.08 -11.94
C LEU A 188 5.98 0.89 -12.33
N ARG A 189 6.29 2.17 -12.47
CA ARG A 189 5.37 3.24 -12.82
C ARG A 189 4.99 3.28 -14.30
N ALA A 190 5.94 2.98 -15.19
CA ALA A 190 5.77 3.08 -16.65
C ALA A 190 4.57 2.26 -17.14
N ASN A 191 3.80 2.81 -18.08
CA ASN A 191 2.65 2.14 -18.67
C ASN A 191 3.08 1.08 -19.72
N ALA A 192 2.19 0.12 -19.95
CA ALA A 192 2.28 -0.85 -21.03
C ALA A 192 1.16 -0.55 -22.03
N GLY A 193 1.51 0.10 -23.14
CA GLY A 193 0.51 0.59 -24.09
C GLY A 193 -0.50 1.52 -23.40
N ARG A 194 -1.78 1.23 -23.55
CA ARG A 194 -2.88 2.01 -22.93
C ARG A 194 -3.23 1.60 -21.51
N LEU A 195 -2.52 0.61 -20.94
CA LEU A 195 -2.63 0.22 -19.54
C LEU A 195 -1.60 0.99 -18.71
N TRP A 196 -2.07 1.90 -17.88
CA TRP A 196 -1.28 2.74 -16.98
C TRP A 196 -1.25 2.14 -15.58
N PHE A 197 -0.26 2.53 -14.80
CA PHE A 197 -0.07 2.06 -13.43
C PHE A 197 0.01 3.26 -12.49
N ALA A 198 -0.74 3.19 -11.40
CA ALA A 198 -0.72 4.17 -10.32
C ALA A 198 -1.02 3.46 -8.99
N GLY A 199 -0.79 4.13 -7.91
CA GLY A 199 -0.98 3.61 -6.56
C GLY A 199 0.15 4.09 -5.66
N GLU A 200 0.14 3.70 -4.39
CA GLU A 200 1.16 4.15 -3.46
C GLU A 200 2.56 3.68 -3.85
N ALA A 201 2.66 2.46 -4.42
CA ALA A 201 3.94 1.87 -4.81
C ALA A 201 4.63 2.60 -5.97
N THR A 202 3.87 3.33 -6.80
CA THR A 202 4.41 4.10 -7.91
C THR A 202 4.82 5.51 -7.51
N SER A 203 4.63 5.91 -6.24
CA SER A 203 5.09 7.19 -5.72
C SER A 203 6.53 7.10 -5.23
N ALA A 204 7.41 7.87 -5.84
CA ALA A 204 8.81 7.92 -5.43
C ALA A 204 9.01 8.58 -4.05
N ALA A 205 8.24 9.64 -3.78
CA ALA A 205 8.36 10.41 -2.55
C ALA A 205 7.53 9.85 -1.38
N TYR A 206 6.43 9.12 -1.70
CA TYR A 206 5.41 8.74 -0.71
C TYR A 206 4.95 7.29 -0.85
N PHE A 207 5.83 6.37 -1.27
CA PHE A 207 5.51 4.95 -1.27
C PHE A 207 5.17 4.47 0.13
N GLY A 208 4.25 3.53 0.26
CA GLY A 208 3.73 3.05 1.54
C GLY A 208 2.71 3.98 2.22
N PHE A 209 2.40 5.14 1.65
CA PHE A 209 1.48 6.12 2.24
C PHE A 209 0.23 6.33 1.37
N LEU A 210 -0.89 6.57 2.04
CA LEU A 210 -2.18 6.84 1.39
C LEU A 210 -2.13 8.04 0.44
N HIS A 211 -1.47 9.13 0.85
CA HIS A 211 -1.32 10.31 0.02
C HIS A 211 -0.44 10.08 -1.22
N GLY A 212 0.48 9.10 -1.17
CA GLY A 212 1.22 8.66 -2.35
C GLY A 212 0.27 8.13 -3.42
N ALA A 213 -0.68 7.26 -3.04
CA ALA A 213 -1.69 6.76 -3.97
C ALA A 213 -2.53 7.88 -4.59
N TRP A 214 -2.89 8.88 -3.78
CA TRP A 214 -3.69 10.01 -4.26
C TRP A 214 -2.92 10.89 -5.26
N PHE A 215 -1.66 11.19 -4.98
CA PHE A 215 -0.82 11.97 -5.90
C PHE A 215 -0.62 11.26 -7.24
N GLU A 216 -0.28 9.97 -7.19
CA GLU A 216 -0.06 9.17 -8.40
C GLU A 216 -1.33 9.00 -9.23
N GLY A 217 -2.47 8.75 -8.57
CA GLY A 217 -3.76 8.65 -9.25
C GLY A 217 -4.16 9.95 -9.96
N ARG A 218 -3.92 11.10 -9.32
CA ARG A 218 -4.17 12.41 -9.94
C ARG A 218 -3.26 12.66 -11.12
N GLU A 219 -1.99 12.34 -11.00
CA GLU A 219 -1.02 12.56 -12.07
C GLU A 219 -1.31 11.66 -13.27
N ALA A 220 -1.51 10.36 -13.06
CA ALA A 220 -1.86 9.43 -14.13
C ALA A 220 -3.18 9.81 -14.82
N GLY A 221 -4.20 10.21 -14.03
CA GLY A 221 -5.47 10.68 -14.57
C GLY A 221 -5.33 11.94 -15.43
N ALA A 222 -4.53 12.91 -14.98
CA ALA A 222 -4.27 14.13 -15.75
C ALA A 222 -3.48 13.86 -17.04
N GLN A 223 -2.50 12.96 -17.00
CA GLN A 223 -1.74 12.54 -18.18
C GLN A 223 -2.67 11.90 -19.22
N ILE A 224 -3.51 10.96 -18.81
CA ILE A 224 -4.47 10.30 -19.71
C ILE A 224 -5.47 11.32 -20.28
N ALA A 225 -6.01 12.21 -19.45
CA ALA A 225 -6.92 13.25 -19.90
C ALA A 225 -6.26 14.17 -20.93
N GLY A 226 -5.00 14.58 -20.68
CA GLY A 226 -4.23 15.37 -21.61
C GLY A 226 -4.00 14.66 -22.94
N VAL A 227 -3.67 13.37 -22.92
CA VAL A 227 -3.51 12.55 -24.15
C VAL A 227 -4.83 12.45 -24.91
N MET A 228 -5.95 12.21 -24.22
CA MET A 228 -7.26 12.05 -24.87
C MET A 228 -7.77 13.32 -25.51
N HIS A 229 -7.51 14.47 -24.89
CA HIS A 229 -8.01 15.78 -25.37
C HIS A 229 -6.96 16.57 -26.13
N ASN A 230 -5.72 16.12 -26.21
CA ASN A 230 -4.58 16.84 -26.76
C ASN A 230 -4.41 18.23 -26.11
N GLU A 231 -4.56 18.28 -24.79
CA GLU A 231 -4.53 19.49 -23.98
C GLU A 231 -3.53 19.35 -22.82
N CYS A 232 -3.09 20.48 -22.29
CA CYS A 232 -2.35 20.52 -21.05
C CYS A 232 -3.30 20.62 -19.85
N VAL A 233 -3.10 19.80 -18.85
CA VAL A 233 -3.87 19.79 -17.59
C VAL A 233 -3.02 20.37 -16.48
N LYS A 234 -3.54 21.40 -15.79
CA LYS A 234 -2.85 22.00 -14.63
C LYS A 234 -3.09 21.18 -13.38
N LEU A 235 -1.99 20.76 -12.75
CA LEU A 235 -1.99 20.16 -11.43
C LEU A 235 -1.32 21.13 -10.45
N TYR A 236 -1.91 21.32 -9.27
CA TYR A 236 -1.30 22.10 -8.18
C TYR A 236 -0.73 23.45 -8.61
N GLY A 237 -1.61 24.35 -9.02
CA GLY A 237 -1.28 25.75 -9.25
C GLY A 237 -0.47 26.01 -10.51
N GLU A 238 0.75 25.52 -10.60
CA GLU A 238 1.67 25.87 -11.71
C GLU A 238 2.16 24.66 -12.52
N LYS A 239 2.09 23.45 -11.98
CA LYS A 239 2.54 22.27 -12.72
C LYS A 239 1.57 21.93 -13.85
N GLU A 240 2.00 22.09 -15.08
CA GLU A 240 1.24 21.76 -16.27
C GLU A 240 1.69 20.42 -16.85
N ILE A 241 0.76 19.51 -17.06
CA ILE A 241 0.98 18.23 -17.69
C ILE A 241 0.33 18.26 -19.06
N CYS A 242 1.14 18.20 -20.08
CA CYS A 242 0.69 18.20 -21.47
C CYS A 242 0.60 16.79 -22.02
N GLY A 243 -0.51 16.46 -22.65
CA GLY A 243 -0.79 15.16 -23.26
C GLY A 243 0.07 14.77 -24.46
N THR A 244 1.25 15.41 -24.61
CA THR A 244 2.20 15.09 -25.67
C THR A 244 3.00 13.81 -25.41
N ARG A 245 2.98 13.30 -24.16
CA ARG A 245 3.63 12.05 -23.80
C ARG A 245 2.60 10.96 -23.53
N PRO A 246 2.40 10.02 -24.46
CA PRO A 246 1.42 8.95 -24.28
C PRO A 246 1.86 7.89 -23.26
N HIS A 247 3.05 8.00 -22.67
CA HIS A 247 3.61 7.04 -21.74
C HIS A 247 4.73 7.64 -20.89
N TYR A 248 5.00 7.01 -19.75
CA TYR A 248 6.27 7.18 -19.04
C TYR A 248 7.33 6.31 -19.71
N ASP A 249 8.51 6.87 -19.92
CA ASP A 249 9.60 6.14 -20.51
C ASP A 249 10.12 5.05 -19.56
N LYS A 250 10.28 3.84 -20.05
CA LYS A 250 11.03 2.81 -19.34
C LYS A 250 12.51 3.19 -19.31
N LEU A 251 13.18 2.85 -18.23
CA LEU A 251 14.60 3.10 -18.04
C LEU A 251 15.40 1.79 -17.99
N TYR A 252 16.69 1.92 -18.20
CA TYR A 252 17.65 0.83 -18.09
C TYR A 252 18.74 1.24 -17.07
N GLY A 253 19.36 0.28 -16.37
CA GLY A 253 20.28 0.52 -15.27
C GLY A 253 21.50 1.40 -15.60
N THR A 254 21.76 1.67 -16.86
CA THR A 254 22.81 2.57 -17.35
C THR A 254 22.28 3.88 -17.90
N SER A 255 20.98 4.14 -17.76
CA SER A 255 20.39 5.39 -18.27
C SER A 255 20.96 6.59 -17.52
N PRO A 256 21.43 7.64 -18.20
CA PRO A 256 21.89 8.87 -17.57
C PRO A 256 20.80 9.53 -16.74
N LEU A 257 21.19 10.27 -15.69
CA LEU A 257 20.25 10.96 -14.79
C LEU A 257 19.34 11.97 -15.52
N GLU A 258 19.81 12.56 -16.60
CA GLU A 258 19.00 13.45 -17.44
C GLU A 258 17.78 12.80 -18.09
N HIS A 259 17.77 11.47 -18.17
CA HIS A 259 16.62 10.69 -18.66
C HIS A 259 15.59 10.41 -17.58
N TYR A 260 15.89 10.71 -16.30
CA TYR A 260 14.96 10.61 -15.22
C TYR A 260 14.08 11.85 -15.20
N ASP A 261 12.83 11.69 -15.60
CA ASP A 261 11.91 12.79 -15.72
C ASP A 261 11.36 13.21 -14.34
N LEU A 262 11.35 14.51 -14.05
CA LEU A 262 10.72 15.08 -12.87
C LEU A 262 9.22 14.75 -12.78
N LEU A 263 8.56 14.57 -13.92
CA LEU A 263 7.16 14.13 -13.99
C LEU A 263 6.97 12.70 -13.45
N ASN A 264 8.03 11.92 -13.37
CA ASN A 264 8.03 10.58 -12.78
C ASN A 264 8.25 10.57 -11.26
N GLY A 265 8.14 11.71 -10.60
CA GLY A 265 8.18 11.79 -9.16
C GLY A 265 9.56 11.93 -8.53
N TRP A 266 10.63 11.96 -9.33
CA TRP A 266 11.99 12.20 -8.86
C TRP A 266 12.42 13.62 -9.16
N ALA A 267 12.74 14.38 -8.12
CA ALA A 267 13.51 15.58 -8.28
C ALA A 267 15.01 15.20 -8.28
N VAL A 268 15.78 15.71 -9.24
CA VAL A 268 17.23 15.53 -9.25
C VAL A 268 17.84 16.00 -7.93
N SER A 269 17.28 17.06 -7.35
CA SER A 269 17.63 17.58 -6.02
C SER A 269 17.35 16.61 -4.85
N SER A 270 16.61 15.55 -5.06
CA SER A 270 16.39 14.50 -4.05
C SER A 270 17.46 13.40 -4.11
N LEU A 271 18.37 13.48 -5.07
CA LEU A 271 19.46 12.54 -5.32
C LEU A 271 20.83 13.07 -4.89
N GLU A 272 20.91 14.38 -4.57
CA GLU A 272 22.06 15.05 -3.96
C GLU A 272 22.00 14.97 -2.42
#